data_6e8f889f8aa71cd3bff482a96bd1d8fb
#
_entry.id   6e8f889f8aa71cd3bff482a96bd1d8fb
#
_cell.length_a   1.000
_cell.length_b   1.000
_cell.length_c   1.000
_cell.angle_alpha   90.00
_cell.angle_beta   90.00
_cell.angle_gamma   90.00
#
_symmetry.space_group_name_H-M   'P 1'
#
loop_
_entity.id
_entity.type
_entity.pdbx_description
1 polymer ?
#
loop_
_entity_poly.entity_id
_entity_poly.type
_entity_poly.pdbx_seq_one_letter_code
_entity_poly.pdbx_strand_id
1 'polypeptide(L)'
;MSYYFYLGMVQLPVPPARMELKIKGKNRVINLINEGEANLIKSPGLSEVEFDARLPNNRYPWADYDTSLLGGLANSLISGATGIDNFFGYKKAEYFLNQFETLKTSKEPFQFIVCRMLGFNVLFSTNMTVTLEDYSIVEDADSEGTDVVVPLKLKEYRYFGTKTAKIEKDKDGNEKLVVQDNRPTVGKTIPSLAKITKNVTCYEAVKMLTGGKVNWRSVLISNLVTNPLQSMAGKVLKL
;
A
#
# COMPACT_ATOMS: atom_id res chain seq x y z
N MET A 1 5.16 4.15 24.56
CA MET A 1 5.04 4.06 23.10
C MET A 1 4.90 2.60 22.75
N SER A 2 3.80 2.21 22.09
CA SER A 2 3.52 0.81 21.78
C SER A 2 3.44 0.62 20.27
N TYR A 3 4.04 -0.46 19.79
CA TYR A 3 4.01 -0.86 18.39
C TYR A 3 3.34 -2.22 18.28
N TYR A 4 2.35 -2.35 17.40
CA TYR A 4 1.68 -3.60 17.13
C TYR A 4 1.88 -3.96 15.67
N PHE A 5 2.38 -5.16 15.43
CA PHE A 5 2.66 -5.69 14.09
C PHE A 5 1.72 -6.85 13.80
N TYR A 6 1.02 -6.77 12.67
CA TYR A 6 0.11 -7.81 12.19
C TYR A 6 0.54 -8.30 10.81
N LEU A 7 0.68 -9.61 10.68
CA LEU A 7 0.89 -10.30 9.41
C LEU A 7 -0.37 -11.12 9.09
N GLY A 8 -1.23 -10.60 8.23
CA GLY A 8 -2.55 -11.15 8.04
C GLY A 8 -3.36 -11.10 9.32
N MET A 9 -3.73 -12.26 9.85
CA MET A 9 -4.48 -12.39 11.11
C MET A 9 -3.59 -12.65 12.34
N VAL A 10 -2.28 -12.66 12.17
CA VAL A 10 -1.34 -12.99 13.24
C VAL A 10 -0.69 -11.73 13.77
N GLN A 11 -0.83 -11.46 15.05
CA GLN A 11 -0.09 -10.43 15.77
C GLN A 11 1.27 -10.99 16.21
N LEU A 12 2.34 -10.23 15.99
CA LEU A 12 3.64 -10.57 16.53
C LEU A 12 3.69 -10.31 18.04
N PRO A 13 4.19 -11.27 18.84
CA PRO A 13 4.21 -11.15 20.30
C PRO A 13 5.24 -10.12 20.79
N VAL A 14 6.29 -9.93 20.03
CA VAL A 14 7.34 -8.95 20.31
C VAL A 14 7.47 -8.03 19.11
N PRO A 15 7.29 -6.72 19.29
CA PRO A 15 7.51 -5.77 18.21
C PRO A 15 8.98 -5.80 17.78
N PRO A 16 9.25 -5.84 16.47
CA PRO A 16 10.61 -5.76 15.93
C PRO A 16 11.34 -4.53 16.43
N ALA A 17 12.60 -4.68 16.81
CA ALA A 17 13.44 -3.56 17.26
C ALA A 17 13.73 -2.57 16.13
N ARG A 18 13.80 -3.06 14.90
CA ARG A 18 14.01 -2.27 13.68
C ARG A 18 13.12 -2.79 12.58
N MET A 19 12.51 -1.88 11.85
CA MET A 19 11.81 -2.16 10.60
C MET A 19 12.29 -1.18 9.54
N GLU A 20 12.60 -1.67 8.37
CA GLU A 20 13.02 -0.86 7.24
C GLU A 20 11.98 -0.99 6.10
N LEU A 21 11.44 0.14 5.66
CA LEU A 21 10.56 0.23 4.50
C LEU A 21 11.35 0.85 3.34
N LYS A 22 11.68 0.05 2.34
CA LYS A 22 12.40 0.46 1.14
C LYS A 22 11.42 0.81 0.02
N ILE A 23 11.41 2.07 -0.39
CA ILE A 23 10.60 2.55 -1.52
C ILE A 23 11.53 2.75 -2.71
N LYS A 24 11.40 1.88 -3.71
CA LYS A 24 12.29 1.88 -4.89
C LYS A 24 11.77 2.80 -5.99
N GLY A 25 12.59 3.74 -6.45
CA GLY A 25 12.38 4.49 -7.68
C GLY A 25 12.79 3.67 -8.90
N LYS A 26 12.07 3.83 -10.02
CA LYS A 26 12.40 3.24 -11.33
C LYS A 26 12.74 4.30 -12.37
N ASN A 27 13.21 5.46 -11.94
CA ASN A 27 13.63 6.51 -12.83
C ASN A 27 14.81 6.06 -13.70
N ARG A 28 14.90 6.60 -14.89
CA ARG A 28 15.98 6.30 -15.83
C ARG A 28 16.59 7.60 -16.35
N VAL A 29 17.88 7.74 -16.23
CA VAL A 29 18.63 8.83 -16.83
C VAL A 29 18.92 8.48 -18.29
N ILE A 30 18.71 9.43 -19.20
CA ILE A 30 19.06 9.37 -20.61
C ILE A 30 19.92 10.57 -20.97
N ASN A 31 20.91 10.35 -21.83
CA ASN A 31 21.72 11.43 -22.39
C ASN A 31 21.03 11.96 -23.63
N LEU A 32 20.81 13.26 -23.65
CA LEU A 32 20.30 14.00 -24.82
C LEU A 32 21.46 14.57 -25.62
N ILE A 33 21.30 14.52 -26.94
CA ILE A 33 22.30 15.12 -27.84
C ILE A 33 22.27 16.65 -27.67
N ASN A 34 23.40 17.24 -27.29
CA ASN A 34 23.59 18.67 -27.04
C ASN A 34 22.87 19.31 -25.86
N GLU A 35 22.07 18.55 -25.08
CA GLU A 35 21.32 19.09 -23.94
C GLU A 35 21.72 18.48 -22.58
N GLY A 36 22.67 17.51 -22.58
CA GLY A 36 23.11 16.85 -21.36
C GLY A 36 22.21 15.71 -20.91
N GLU A 37 22.10 15.50 -19.61
CA GLU A 37 21.36 14.39 -19.03
C GLU A 37 19.92 14.79 -18.67
N ALA A 38 18.96 13.95 -19.03
CA ALA A 38 17.56 14.08 -18.63
C ALA A 38 17.13 12.89 -17.77
N ASN A 39 16.45 13.16 -16.65
CA ASN A 39 15.90 12.12 -15.78
C ASN A 39 14.44 11.83 -16.16
N LEU A 40 14.20 10.66 -16.73
CA LEU A 40 12.85 10.15 -16.99
C LEU A 40 12.22 9.65 -15.69
N ILE A 41 11.26 10.40 -15.18
CA ILE A 41 10.50 10.03 -13.98
C ILE A 41 9.52 8.92 -14.34
N LYS A 42 9.66 7.77 -13.69
CA LYS A 42 8.78 6.61 -13.81
C LYS A 42 8.00 6.38 -12.52
N SER A 43 6.94 5.61 -12.62
CA SER A 43 6.19 5.15 -11.45
C SER A 43 7.12 4.40 -10.48
N PRO A 44 6.96 4.58 -9.16
CA PRO A 44 7.77 3.87 -8.17
C PRO A 44 7.61 2.36 -8.32
N GLY A 45 8.66 1.64 -7.97
CA GLY A 45 8.65 0.19 -7.89
C GLY A 45 7.77 -0.31 -6.74
N LEU A 46 7.77 -1.60 -6.55
CA LEU A 46 7.14 -2.22 -5.38
C LEU A 46 8.01 -1.92 -4.16
N SER A 47 7.34 -1.55 -3.07
CA SER A 47 8.00 -1.32 -1.78
C SER A 47 8.38 -2.65 -1.14
N GLU A 48 9.48 -2.66 -0.40
CA GLU A 48 9.95 -3.83 0.34
C GLU A 48 10.02 -3.47 1.81
N VAL A 49 9.61 -4.41 2.67
CA VAL A 49 9.68 -4.28 4.13
C VAL A 49 10.56 -5.37 4.68
N GLU A 50 11.55 -5.00 5.47
CA GLU A 50 12.48 -5.92 6.11
C GLU A 50 12.49 -5.67 7.62
N PHE A 51 12.38 -6.74 8.39
CA PHE A 51 12.50 -6.69 9.86
C PHE A 51 12.76 -8.08 10.44
N ASP A 52 13.26 -8.11 11.66
CA ASP A 52 13.54 -9.32 12.40
C ASP A 52 12.44 -9.56 13.43
N ALA A 53 11.67 -10.63 13.28
CA ALA A 53 10.65 -11.04 14.23
C ALA A 53 11.27 -11.92 15.32
N ARG A 54 11.14 -11.53 16.58
CA ARG A 54 11.53 -12.36 17.72
C ARG A 54 10.33 -13.17 18.17
N LEU A 55 10.49 -14.47 18.17
CA LEU A 55 9.46 -15.45 18.55
C LEU A 55 9.84 -16.11 19.87
N PRO A 56 9.14 -15.79 20.97
CA PRO A 56 9.50 -16.30 22.27
C PRO A 56 9.02 -17.75 22.45
N ASN A 57 9.91 -18.61 23.00
CA ASN A 57 9.56 -19.93 23.48
C ASN A 57 9.22 -19.95 24.99
N ASN A 58 9.47 -18.85 25.68
CA ASN A 58 9.09 -18.61 27.05
C ASN A 58 8.10 -17.47 27.14
N ARG A 59 7.26 -17.48 28.19
CA ARG A 59 6.33 -16.38 28.44
C ARG A 59 7.06 -15.20 29.08
N TYR A 60 7.06 -14.07 28.38
CA TYR A 60 7.62 -12.82 28.89
C TYR A 60 6.51 -11.86 29.32
N PRO A 61 6.62 -11.21 30.48
CA PRO A 61 5.61 -10.27 30.96
C PRO A 61 5.47 -8.99 30.10
N TRP A 62 6.47 -8.69 29.29
CA TRP A 62 6.52 -7.51 28.43
C TRP A 62 6.13 -7.79 26.98
N ALA A 63 5.87 -9.05 26.62
CA ALA A 63 5.43 -9.42 25.27
C ALA A 63 3.93 -9.29 25.15
N ASP A 64 3.49 -8.77 24.01
CA ASP A 64 2.07 -8.64 23.69
C ASP A 64 1.53 -9.95 23.11
N TYR A 65 0.91 -10.72 23.95
CA TYR A 65 0.14 -11.88 23.53
C TYR A 65 -1.28 -11.44 23.21
N ASP A 66 -1.85 -11.97 22.11
CA ASP A 66 -3.18 -11.64 21.60
C ASP A 66 -4.24 -11.63 22.71
N THR A 67 -4.39 -10.47 23.34
CA THR A 67 -5.44 -10.19 24.31
C THR A 67 -6.60 -9.58 23.55
N SER A 68 -7.42 -10.44 22.91
CA SER A 68 -8.77 -10.00 22.59
C SER A 68 -9.40 -9.45 23.88
N LEU A 69 -10.20 -8.40 23.78
CA LEU A 69 -10.80 -7.70 24.94
C LEU A 69 -11.48 -8.68 25.93
N LEU A 70 -11.98 -9.81 25.45
CA LEU A 70 -12.52 -10.93 26.20
C LEU A 70 -11.45 -11.80 26.87
N GLY A 71 -10.27 -11.98 26.23
CA GLY A 71 -9.15 -12.75 26.78
C GLY A 71 -8.47 -12.04 27.95
N GLY A 72 -8.40 -10.71 27.92
CA GLY A 72 -7.84 -9.90 29.02
C GLY A 72 -8.68 -10.00 30.31
N LEU A 73 -10.00 -9.97 30.21
CA LEU A 73 -10.90 -10.16 31.34
C LEU A 73 -10.90 -11.61 31.87
N ALA A 74 -10.81 -12.58 30.95
CA ALA A 74 -10.71 -13.99 31.32
C ALA A 74 -9.35 -14.31 31.99
N ASN A 75 -8.24 -13.75 31.50
CA ASN A 75 -6.93 -13.89 32.15
C ASN A 75 -6.89 -13.28 33.55
N SER A 76 -7.55 -12.13 33.77
CA SER A 76 -7.61 -11.50 35.10
C SER A 76 -8.44 -12.31 36.12
N LEU A 77 -9.45 -13.03 35.64
CA LEU A 77 -10.32 -13.84 36.51
C LEU A 77 -9.79 -15.27 36.75
N ILE A 78 -8.98 -15.81 35.85
CA ILE A 78 -8.56 -17.22 35.86
C ILE A 78 -7.09 -17.40 36.25
N SER A 79 -6.26 -16.35 36.26
CA SER A 79 -4.84 -16.43 36.64
C SER A 79 -4.58 -16.87 38.08
N GLY A 80 -5.64 -17.09 38.89
CA GLY A 80 -5.57 -17.70 40.23
C GLY A 80 -5.78 -19.21 40.30
N ALA A 81 -6.10 -19.87 39.19
CA ALA A 81 -6.37 -21.33 39.16
C ALA A 81 -5.39 -22.03 38.21
N THR A 82 -4.40 -22.63 38.84
CA THR A 82 -3.52 -23.73 38.37
C THR A 82 -3.66 -24.21 36.93
N GLY A 83 -2.63 -23.94 36.11
CA GLY A 83 -2.31 -24.77 34.92
C GLY A 83 -3.03 -24.46 33.64
N ILE A 84 -3.82 -23.41 33.55
CA ILE A 84 -4.57 -23.02 32.35
C ILE A 84 -3.84 -21.90 31.55
N ASP A 85 -2.59 -21.65 31.83
CA ASP A 85 -1.75 -20.63 31.16
C ASP A 85 -1.61 -20.82 29.64
N ASN A 86 -1.92 -22.02 29.14
CA ASN A 86 -1.86 -22.36 27.71
C ASN A 86 -3.15 -22.02 26.94
N PHE A 87 -4.24 -21.65 27.62
CA PHE A 87 -5.53 -21.48 26.97
C PHE A 87 -5.77 -20.05 26.45
N PHE A 88 -5.11 -19.04 27.02
CA PHE A 88 -5.36 -17.63 26.68
C PHE A 88 -4.06 -16.90 26.31
N GLY A 89 -3.83 -16.79 25.00
CA GLY A 89 -2.98 -15.77 24.41
C GLY A 89 -1.51 -16.15 24.15
N TYR A 90 -0.85 -16.93 25.02
CA TYR A 90 0.54 -17.32 24.79
C TYR A 90 0.67 -18.40 23.71
N LYS A 91 1.48 -18.11 22.71
CA LYS A 91 1.81 -19.06 21.62
C LYS A 91 3.32 -19.19 21.51
N LYS A 92 3.79 -20.42 21.40
CA LYS A 92 5.22 -20.73 21.22
C LYS A 92 5.70 -20.32 19.81
N ALA A 93 7.00 -20.24 19.63
CA ALA A 93 7.61 -19.92 18.34
C ALA A 93 7.11 -20.82 17.20
N GLU A 94 6.92 -22.12 17.46
CA GLU A 94 6.39 -23.10 16.49
C GLU A 94 5.07 -22.66 15.84
N TYR A 95 4.15 -22.07 16.60
CA TYR A 95 2.88 -21.57 16.07
C TYR A 95 3.13 -20.50 15.00
N PHE A 96 4.03 -19.56 15.25
CA PHE A 96 4.34 -18.48 14.32
C PHE A 96 5.09 -19.00 13.08
N LEU A 97 6.00 -19.94 13.26
CA LEU A 97 6.71 -20.58 12.14
C LEU A 97 5.73 -21.29 11.21
N ASN A 98 4.79 -22.05 11.74
CA ASN A 98 3.73 -22.71 10.94
C ASN A 98 2.86 -21.69 10.21
N GLN A 99 2.58 -20.52 10.83
CA GLN A 99 1.86 -19.43 10.15
C GLN A 99 2.68 -18.81 9.01
N PHE A 100 3.97 -18.58 9.20
CA PHE A 100 4.84 -18.06 8.14
C PHE A 100 4.96 -19.05 6.99
N GLU A 101 5.07 -20.34 7.28
CA GLU A 101 5.04 -21.40 6.27
C GLU A 101 3.71 -21.39 5.49
N THR A 102 2.60 -21.26 6.19
CA THR A 102 1.27 -21.16 5.57
C THR A 102 1.18 -19.93 4.67
N LEU A 103 1.63 -18.75 5.13
CA LEU A 103 1.67 -17.53 4.34
C LEU A 103 2.56 -17.66 3.08
N LYS A 104 3.66 -18.39 3.20
CA LYS A 104 4.58 -18.63 2.08
C LYS A 104 4.01 -19.64 1.06
N THR A 105 3.38 -20.71 1.54
CA THR A 105 2.88 -21.81 0.70
C THR A 105 1.54 -21.49 0.04
N SER A 106 0.69 -20.69 0.68
CA SER A 106 -0.61 -20.26 0.12
C SER A 106 -0.48 -19.45 -1.17
N LYS A 107 0.66 -18.77 -1.36
CA LYS A 107 0.89 -17.85 -2.49
C LYS A 107 -0.14 -16.73 -2.60
N GLU A 108 -0.89 -16.49 -1.55
CA GLU A 108 -1.88 -15.42 -1.48
C GLU A 108 -1.29 -14.17 -0.82
N PRO A 109 -1.62 -12.98 -1.34
CA PRO A 109 -1.22 -11.74 -0.69
C PRO A 109 -2.01 -11.55 0.60
N PHE A 110 -1.36 -11.01 1.61
CA PHE A 110 -1.97 -10.72 2.90
C PHE A 110 -1.72 -9.27 3.33
N GLN A 111 -2.45 -8.84 4.34
CA GLN A 111 -2.29 -7.49 4.88
C GLN A 111 -1.17 -7.45 5.92
N PHE A 112 -0.26 -6.50 5.76
CA PHE A 112 0.74 -6.13 6.74
C PHE A 112 0.34 -4.81 7.38
N ILE A 113 0.10 -4.82 8.69
CA ILE A 113 -0.37 -3.64 9.42
C ILE A 113 0.58 -3.36 10.57
N VAL A 114 1.02 -2.11 10.67
CA VAL A 114 1.80 -1.61 11.81
C VAL A 114 1.05 -0.45 12.44
N CYS A 115 0.59 -0.66 13.67
CA CYS A 115 -0.04 0.39 14.47
C CYS A 115 0.97 0.96 15.45
N ARG A 116 1.13 2.27 15.45
CA ARG A 116 2.03 3.01 16.34
C ARG A 116 1.21 3.88 17.27
N MET A 117 1.33 3.63 18.57
CA MET A 117 0.52 4.31 19.59
C MET A 117 1.40 5.05 20.58
N LEU A 118 0.98 6.25 20.96
CA LEU A 118 1.52 7.01 22.07
C LEU A 118 0.41 7.23 23.11
N GLY A 119 0.38 6.36 24.14
CA GLY A 119 -0.77 6.27 25.03
C GLY A 119 -2.01 5.83 24.27
N PHE A 120 -3.08 6.61 24.32
CA PHE A 120 -4.33 6.34 23.59
C PHE A 120 -4.36 6.95 22.18
N ASN A 121 -3.34 7.70 21.79
CA ASN A 121 -3.29 8.35 20.47
C ASN A 121 -2.59 7.46 19.46
N VAL A 122 -3.23 7.21 18.32
CA VAL A 122 -2.60 6.59 17.16
C VAL A 122 -1.79 7.66 16.43
N LEU A 123 -0.47 7.45 16.31
CA LEU A 123 0.40 8.38 15.59
C LEU A 123 0.20 8.27 14.09
N PHE A 124 0.50 7.10 13.56
CA PHE A 124 0.24 6.74 12.15
C PHE A 124 0.30 5.22 12.01
N SER A 125 -0.45 4.70 11.08
CA SER A 125 -0.45 3.28 10.76
C SER A 125 0.15 3.04 9.38
N THR A 126 0.85 1.93 9.23
CA THR A 126 1.24 1.39 7.92
C THR A 126 0.30 0.24 7.60
N ASN A 127 -0.39 0.31 6.48
CA ASN A 127 -1.25 -0.76 6.00
C ASN A 127 -0.91 -1.03 4.53
N MET A 128 -0.42 -2.23 4.25
CA MET A 128 0.03 -2.62 2.92
C MET A 128 -0.40 -4.05 2.63
N THR A 129 -0.81 -4.30 1.38
CA THR A 129 -0.96 -5.67 0.89
C THR A 129 0.40 -6.16 0.43
N VAL A 130 0.86 -7.28 0.99
CA VAL A 130 2.20 -7.80 0.77
C VAL A 130 2.20 -9.31 0.52
N THR A 131 3.30 -9.80 -0.01
CA THR A 131 3.63 -11.22 -0.07
C THR A 131 4.90 -11.47 0.74
N LEU A 132 5.02 -12.65 1.33
CA LEU A 132 6.22 -13.08 2.01
C LEU A 132 7.23 -13.59 0.96
N GLU A 133 8.29 -12.79 0.71
CA GLU A 133 9.32 -13.13 -0.28
C GLU A 133 10.28 -14.19 0.28
N ASP A 134 10.92 -13.85 1.40
CA ASP A 134 11.90 -14.71 2.06
C ASP A 134 11.79 -14.59 3.57
N TYR A 135 12.15 -15.67 4.25
CA TYR A 135 12.42 -15.68 5.67
C TYR A 135 13.46 -16.74 5.99
N SER A 136 14.20 -16.55 7.05
CA SER A 136 15.13 -17.54 7.60
C SER A 136 14.86 -17.73 9.09
N ILE A 137 15.19 -18.88 9.61
CA ILE A 137 15.05 -19.20 11.03
C ILE A 137 16.45 -19.14 11.62
N VAL A 138 16.66 -18.26 12.57
CA VAL A 138 17.94 -18.09 13.26
C VAL A 138 17.75 -18.48 14.72
N GLU A 139 18.47 -19.49 15.14
CA GLU A 139 18.55 -19.94 16.52
C GLU A 139 19.96 -19.66 17.05
N ASP A 140 20.05 -18.79 18.04
CA ASP A 140 21.31 -18.41 18.68
C ASP A 140 21.18 -18.62 20.19
N ALA A 141 21.75 -19.72 20.68
CA ALA A 141 21.66 -20.08 22.08
C ALA A 141 22.43 -19.14 23.01
N ASP A 142 23.46 -18.44 22.48
CA ASP A 142 24.30 -17.56 23.29
C ASP A 142 23.65 -16.20 23.53
N SER A 143 23.04 -15.62 22.50
CA SER A 143 22.44 -14.28 22.58
C SER A 143 20.94 -14.30 22.85
N GLU A 144 20.21 -15.26 22.29
CA GLU A 144 18.75 -15.31 22.31
C GLU A 144 18.19 -16.42 23.22
N GLY A 145 19.06 -17.31 23.70
CA GLY A 145 18.67 -18.43 24.56
C GLY A 145 17.77 -19.42 23.84
N THR A 146 16.53 -19.56 24.30
CA THR A 146 15.54 -20.46 23.68
C THR A 146 14.65 -19.78 22.63
N ASP A 147 14.79 -18.49 22.43
CA ASP A 147 13.97 -17.73 21.49
C ASP A 147 14.48 -17.90 20.06
N VAL A 148 13.58 -17.71 19.11
CA VAL A 148 13.90 -17.83 17.69
C VAL A 148 13.75 -16.45 17.05
N VAL A 149 14.75 -16.05 16.28
CA VAL A 149 14.71 -14.82 15.49
C VAL A 149 14.49 -15.18 14.03
N VAL A 150 13.50 -14.51 13.43
CA VAL A 150 13.12 -14.77 12.04
C VAL A 150 13.23 -13.45 11.25
N PRO A 151 14.31 -13.24 10.50
CA PRO A 151 14.38 -12.19 9.50
C PRO A 151 13.33 -12.41 8.41
N LEU A 152 12.44 -11.43 8.24
CA LEU A 152 11.34 -11.47 7.29
C LEU A 152 11.54 -10.41 6.20
N LYS A 153 11.34 -10.82 4.96
CA LYS A 153 11.30 -9.93 3.80
C LYS A 153 9.94 -9.99 3.16
N LEU A 154 9.23 -8.86 3.21
CA LEU A 154 7.92 -8.68 2.61
C LEU A 154 8.04 -7.76 1.41
N LYS A 155 7.23 -8.02 0.39
CA LYS A 155 7.16 -7.20 -0.81
C LYS A 155 5.73 -6.76 -1.07
N GLU A 156 5.57 -5.48 -1.38
CA GLU A 156 4.28 -4.92 -1.77
C GLU A 156 3.67 -5.72 -2.92
N TYR A 157 2.42 -6.12 -2.75
CA TYR A 157 1.64 -6.75 -3.79
C TYR A 157 0.63 -5.77 -4.36
N ARG A 158 0.60 -5.69 -5.68
CA ARG A 158 -0.42 -4.92 -6.42
C ARG A 158 -1.18 -5.87 -7.31
N TYR A 159 -2.49 -5.84 -7.16
CA TYR A 159 -3.34 -6.63 -8.03
C TYR A 159 -3.10 -6.26 -9.50
N PHE A 160 -2.89 -7.24 -10.31
CA PHE A 160 -2.73 -7.08 -11.75
C PHE A 160 -3.63 -8.09 -12.46
N GLY A 161 -4.14 -7.69 -13.60
CA GLY A 161 -4.96 -8.54 -14.45
C GLY A 161 -4.90 -8.07 -15.89
N THR A 162 -5.16 -8.96 -16.80
CA THR A 162 -5.43 -8.61 -18.20
C THR A 162 -6.72 -7.81 -18.25
N LYS A 163 -6.68 -6.67 -18.94
CA LYS A 163 -7.88 -5.88 -19.15
C LYS A 163 -8.85 -6.65 -20.01
N THR A 164 -10.04 -6.87 -19.49
CA THR A 164 -11.14 -7.41 -20.28
C THR A 164 -11.78 -6.29 -21.07
N ALA A 165 -11.94 -6.49 -22.37
CA ALA A 165 -12.71 -5.61 -23.23
C ALA A 165 -14.07 -6.27 -23.50
N LYS A 166 -15.14 -5.49 -23.37
CA LYS A 166 -16.47 -5.91 -23.81
C LYS A 166 -16.77 -5.28 -25.15
N ILE A 167 -17.42 -6.04 -26.01
CA ILE A 167 -17.97 -5.53 -27.25
C ILE A 167 -19.33 -4.92 -26.91
N GLU A 168 -19.44 -3.61 -27.03
CA GLU A 168 -20.70 -2.88 -26.90
C GLU A 168 -21.15 -2.44 -28.29
N LYS A 169 -22.45 -2.58 -28.57
CA LYS A 169 -23.03 -2.05 -29.80
C LYS A 169 -23.39 -0.58 -29.60
N ASP A 170 -22.87 0.25 -30.47
CA ASP A 170 -23.23 1.65 -30.50
C ASP A 170 -24.69 1.83 -30.99
N LYS A 171 -25.27 3.01 -30.83
CA LYS A 171 -26.63 3.36 -31.23
C LYS A 171 -26.90 3.11 -32.72
N ASP A 172 -25.84 3.06 -33.52
CA ASP A 172 -25.87 2.78 -34.96
C ASP A 172 -25.65 1.30 -35.31
N GLY A 173 -25.62 0.41 -34.29
CA GLY A 173 -25.46 -1.02 -34.47
C GLY A 173 -24.04 -1.51 -34.71
N ASN A 174 -23.05 -0.61 -34.73
CA ASN A 174 -21.64 -0.96 -34.93
C ASN A 174 -21.02 -1.49 -33.63
N GLU A 175 -20.22 -2.52 -33.71
CA GLU A 175 -19.51 -3.13 -32.59
C GLU A 175 -18.29 -2.28 -32.21
N LYS A 176 -18.29 -1.80 -30.96
CA LYS A 176 -17.19 -1.03 -30.38
C LYS A 176 -16.57 -1.80 -29.22
N LEU A 177 -15.28 -1.94 -29.23
CA LEU A 177 -14.51 -2.57 -28.16
C LEU A 177 -14.31 -1.56 -27.03
N VAL A 178 -15.00 -1.77 -25.90
CA VAL A 178 -14.88 -0.91 -24.71
C VAL A 178 -14.06 -1.64 -23.65
N VAL A 179 -12.93 -1.05 -23.27
CA VAL A 179 -12.08 -1.56 -22.18
C VAL A 179 -12.70 -1.20 -20.84
N GLN A 180 -13.10 -2.21 -20.06
CA GLN A 180 -13.86 -2.02 -18.82
C GLN A 180 -13.08 -1.31 -17.70
N ASP A 181 -11.76 -1.48 -17.65
CA ASP A 181 -10.94 -0.83 -16.64
C ASP A 181 -9.97 0.15 -17.28
N ASN A 182 -10.24 1.41 -17.12
CA ASN A 182 -9.22 2.42 -17.40
C ASN A 182 -8.05 2.20 -16.44
N ARG A 183 -6.81 2.23 -16.99
CA ARG A 183 -5.62 2.29 -16.13
C ARG A 183 -5.84 3.39 -15.10
N PRO A 184 -5.71 3.10 -13.80
CA PRO A 184 -5.74 4.16 -12.81
C PRO A 184 -4.64 5.15 -13.20
N THR A 185 -5.05 6.33 -13.61
CA THR A 185 -4.14 7.44 -13.84
C THR A 185 -3.71 7.90 -12.45
N VAL A 186 -2.56 7.40 -12.02
CA VAL A 186 -1.96 7.81 -10.77
C VAL A 186 -1.85 9.33 -10.78
N GLY A 187 -2.65 9.99 -9.96
CA GLY A 187 -2.36 11.30 -9.45
C GLY A 187 -2.85 12.54 -10.18
N LYS A 188 -3.64 12.47 -11.25
CA LYS A 188 -4.32 13.66 -11.77
C LYS A 188 -5.82 13.46 -11.85
N THR A 189 -6.51 13.85 -10.78
CA THR A 189 -7.93 14.19 -10.88
C THR A 189 -8.05 15.40 -11.81
N ILE A 190 -8.84 15.27 -12.87
CA ILE A 190 -9.15 16.40 -13.73
C ILE A 190 -9.98 17.36 -12.87
N PRO A 191 -9.52 18.58 -12.61
CA PRO A 191 -10.30 19.53 -11.82
C PRO A 191 -11.57 19.89 -12.57
N SER A 192 -12.70 19.92 -11.90
CA SER A 192 -13.98 20.35 -12.50
C SER A 192 -13.98 21.83 -12.93
N LEU A 193 -13.13 22.63 -12.27
CA LEU A 193 -12.91 24.05 -12.56
C LEU A 193 -11.41 24.35 -12.56
N ALA A 194 -10.91 25.04 -13.55
CA ALA A 194 -9.52 25.43 -13.62
C ALA A 194 -9.35 26.88 -14.10
N LYS A 195 -8.58 27.67 -13.35
CA LYS A 195 -8.18 29.04 -13.74
C LYS A 195 -6.95 28.95 -14.64
N ILE A 196 -7.05 29.54 -15.83
CA ILE A 196 -5.96 29.56 -16.80
C ILE A 196 -5.12 30.82 -16.56
N THR A 197 -3.87 30.66 -16.21
CA THR A 197 -2.91 31.75 -15.97
C THR A 197 -2.06 32.08 -17.20
N LYS A 198 -1.97 31.13 -18.14
CA LYS A 198 -1.14 31.27 -19.34
C LYS A 198 -1.96 31.79 -20.51
N ASN A 199 -1.29 32.51 -21.42
CA ASN A 199 -1.89 32.97 -22.66
C ASN A 199 -1.92 31.82 -23.68
N VAL A 200 -2.96 31.00 -23.60
CA VAL A 200 -3.16 29.78 -24.42
C VAL A 200 -4.58 29.75 -24.96
N THR A 201 -4.79 29.04 -26.07
CA THR A 201 -6.11 28.79 -26.64
C THR A 201 -6.91 27.80 -25.79
N CYS A 202 -8.24 27.72 -26.01
CA CYS A 202 -9.08 26.75 -25.31
C CYS A 202 -8.62 25.30 -25.54
N TYR A 203 -8.22 24.98 -26.77
CA TYR A 203 -7.67 23.66 -27.11
C TYR A 203 -6.43 23.30 -26.29
N GLU A 204 -5.45 24.22 -26.27
CA GLU A 204 -4.22 24.03 -25.53
C GLU A 204 -4.47 23.94 -24.01
N ALA A 205 -5.33 24.81 -23.49
CA ALA A 205 -5.69 24.80 -22.08
C ALA A 205 -6.31 23.44 -21.66
N VAL A 206 -7.28 22.95 -22.42
CA VAL A 206 -7.90 21.65 -22.16
C VAL A 206 -6.91 20.51 -22.28
N LYS A 207 -6.05 20.53 -23.30
CA LYS A 207 -5.01 19.52 -23.49
C LYS A 207 -4.01 19.51 -22.33
N MET A 208 -3.59 20.68 -21.83
CA MET A 208 -2.66 20.80 -20.70
C MET A 208 -3.29 20.28 -19.39
N LEU A 209 -4.55 20.58 -19.15
CA LEU A 209 -5.25 20.23 -17.90
C LEU A 209 -5.69 18.75 -17.87
N THR A 210 -6.12 18.22 -19.00
CA THR A 210 -6.74 16.89 -19.08
C THR A 210 -5.85 15.83 -19.73
N GLY A 211 -4.71 16.24 -20.30
CA GLY A 211 -3.87 15.36 -21.10
C GLY A 211 -4.55 14.84 -22.37
N GLY A 212 -5.57 15.57 -22.87
CA GLY A 212 -6.33 15.21 -24.06
C GLY A 212 -7.48 14.22 -23.81
N LYS A 213 -7.83 13.95 -22.56
CA LYS A 213 -8.93 13.03 -22.19
C LYS A 213 -10.32 13.61 -22.37
N VAL A 214 -10.46 14.93 -22.34
CA VAL A 214 -11.72 15.63 -22.48
C VAL A 214 -11.79 16.28 -23.87
N ASN A 215 -12.96 16.20 -24.50
CA ASN A 215 -13.16 16.84 -25.79
C ASN A 215 -13.20 18.36 -25.60
N TRP A 216 -12.20 19.07 -26.14
CA TRP A 216 -12.11 20.52 -26.03
C TRP A 216 -13.31 21.28 -26.62
N ARG A 217 -13.99 20.69 -27.64
CA ARG A 217 -15.18 21.30 -28.23
C ARG A 217 -16.36 21.31 -27.27
N SER A 218 -16.55 20.25 -26.48
CA SER A 218 -17.59 20.24 -25.46
C SER A 218 -17.32 21.25 -24.35
N VAL A 219 -16.04 21.41 -23.95
CA VAL A 219 -15.63 22.41 -22.97
C VAL A 219 -15.86 23.84 -23.51
N LEU A 220 -15.61 24.07 -24.79
CA LEU A 220 -15.83 25.34 -25.45
C LEU A 220 -17.33 25.72 -25.41
N ILE A 221 -18.20 24.77 -25.72
CA ILE A 221 -19.66 24.96 -25.67
C ILE A 221 -20.16 25.21 -24.25
N SER A 222 -19.73 24.40 -23.30
CA SER A 222 -20.14 24.51 -21.88
C SER A 222 -19.68 25.79 -21.21
N ASN A 223 -18.60 26.41 -21.70
CA ASN A 223 -18.09 27.69 -21.22
C ASN A 223 -18.51 28.91 -22.08
N LEU A 224 -19.41 28.70 -23.05
CA LEU A 224 -19.90 29.77 -23.95
C LEU A 224 -18.79 30.56 -24.67
N VAL A 225 -17.73 29.86 -25.03
CA VAL A 225 -16.59 30.43 -25.75
C VAL A 225 -16.91 30.45 -27.24
N THR A 226 -17.17 31.58 -27.81
CA THR A 226 -17.55 31.72 -29.22
C THR A 226 -16.39 31.69 -30.19
N ASN A 227 -15.21 32.18 -29.77
CA ASN A 227 -14.01 32.15 -30.58
C ASN A 227 -12.99 31.17 -30.02
N PRO A 228 -12.72 30.02 -30.68
CA PRO A 228 -11.79 29.00 -30.19
C PRO A 228 -10.31 29.45 -30.14
N LEU A 229 -9.95 30.49 -30.89
CA LEU A 229 -8.61 31.05 -30.95
C LEU A 229 -8.34 32.15 -29.92
N GLN A 230 -9.38 32.59 -29.18
CA GLN A 230 -9.19 33.62 -28.16
C GLN A 230 -8.33 33.10 -27.01
N SER A 231 -7.55 34.01 -26.42
CA SER A 231 -6.79 33.71 -25.21
C SER A 231 -7.69 33.35 -24.04
N MET A 232 -7.34 32.30 -23.33
CA MET A 232 -8.02 31.86 -22.09
C MET A 232 -7.37 32.42 -20.83
N ALA A 233 -6.34 33.27 -20.94
CA ALA A 233 -5.65 33.85 -19.80
C ALA A 233 -6.63 34.60 -18.87
N GLY A 234 -6.54 34.31 -17.58
CA GLY A 234 -7.43 34.90 -16.56
C GLY A 234 -8.83 34.30 -16.46
N LYS A 235 -9.25 33.47 -17.42
CA LYS A 235 -10.57 32.83 -17.41
C LYS A 235 -10.58 31.54 -16.60
N VAL A 236 -11.75 31.21 -16.04
CA VAL A 236 -12.00 29.93 -15.38
C VAL A 236 -12.75 29.05 -16.37
N LEU A 237 -12.20 27.87 -16.64
CA LEU A 237 -12.83 26.87 -17.49
C LEU A 237 -13.48 25.78 -16.64
N LYS A 238 -14.73 25.44 -16.97
CA LYS A 238 -15.40 24.24 -16.49
C LYS A 238 -15.07 23.10 -17.44
N LEU A 239 -14.41 22.04 -16.89
CA LEU A 239 -13.93 20.89 -17.65
C LEU A 239 -14.92 19.72 -17.60
#